data_a8e8cfd127c04852c2b9e05073e85e70
#
_entry.id   a8e8cfd127c04852c2b9e05073e85e70
#
_cell.length_a   1.000
_cell.length_b   1.000
_cell.length_c   1.000
_cell.angle_alpha   90.00
_cell.angle_beta   90.00
_cell.angle_gamma   90.00
#
_symmetry.space_group_name_H-M   'P 1'
#
loop_
_entity.id
_entity.type
_entity.pdbx_description
1 polymer ?
#
loop_
_entity_poly.entity_id
_entity_poly.type
_entity_poly.pdbx_seq_one_letter_code
_entity_poly.pdbx_strand_id
1 'polypeptide(L)'
;MRVGIIGGGVAGLAAAYHLTKEGHFAEVFEVAPFLGGQASTFDVFGGQLERGYHHLFVSDTEISDLIQELGLGGKLAWLESTVGFYHGGKIWDFASPMDLLRFKPLPFLDRIRVGFWTFILQKTKSYSKFEGVTARDWLSKRMGRRGYEVIWEPLLRGKFGEFYDKIGMTWIWNKVTLRVASRKGAR
;
A
#
# COMPACT_ATOMS: atom_id res chain seq x y z
N MET A 1 -23.10 -9.54 -25.79
CA MET A 1 -24.00 -8.76 -24.89
C MET A 1 -23.61 -7.27 -24.92
N ARG A 2 -24.52 -6.39 -24.42
CA ARG A 2 -24.18 -4.99 -24.12
C ARG A 2 -24.05 -4.84 -22.60
N VAL A 3 -22.96 -4.25 -22.15
CA VAL A 3 -22.64 -4.11 -20.73
C VAL A 3 -22.38 -2.64 -20.43
N GLY A 4 -23.12 -2.07 -19.48
CA GLY A 4 -22.86 -0.73 -18.94
C GLY A 4 -21.93 -0.84 -17.74
N ILE A 5 -20.88 -0.01 -17.70
CA ILE A 5 -19.88 0.04 -16.62
C ILE A 5 -19.93 1.43 -16.00
N ILE A 6 -20.16 1.50 -14.70
CA ILE A 6 -20.19 2.76 -13.95
C ILE A 6 -18.80 3.02 -13.36
N GLY A 7 -18.19 4.12 -13.79
CA GLY A 7 -16.87 4.57 -13.36
C GLY A 7 -15.76 4.24 -14.36
N GLY A 8 -15.09 5.29 -14.85
CA GLY A 8 -13.97 5.25 -15.81
C GLY A 8 -12.60 5.24 -15.13
N GLY A 9 -12.49 4.73 -13.92
CA GLY A 9 -11.21 4.46 -13.27
C GLY A 9 -10.54 3.20 -13.85
N VAL A 10 -9.34 2.84 -13.35
CA VAL A 10 -8.55 1.69 -13.86
C VAL A 10 -9.37 0.40 -13.87
N ALA A 11 -10.16 0.11 -12.84
CA ALA A 11 -10.96 -1.09 -12.75
C ALA A 11 -12.06 -1.14 -13.84
N GLY A 12 -12.79 -0.03 -14.04
CA GLY A 12 -13.84 0.05 -15.06
C GLY A 12 -13.27 -0.01 -16.48
N LEU A 13 -12.14 0.64 -16.73
CA LEU A 13 -11.46 0.60 -18.02
C LEU A 13 -10.90 -0.80 -18.32
N ALA A 14 -10.31 -1.48 -17.33
CA ALA A 14 -9.85 -2.86 -17.49
C ALA A 14 -11.01 -3.82 -17.77
N ALA A 15 -12.14 -3.66 -17.07
CA ALA A 15 -13.34 -4.45 -17.34
C ALA A 15 -13.87 -4.24 -18.77
N ALA A 16 -13.94 -2.97 -19.21
CA ALA A 16 -14.34 -2.65 -20.59
C ALA A 16 -13.41 -3.28 -21.62
N TYR A 17 -12.09 -3.19 -21.38
CA TYR A 17 -11.09 -3.77 -22.25
C TYR A 17 -11.26 -5.28 -22.41
N HIS A 18 -11.36 -6.02 -21.30
CA HIS A 18 -11.52 -7.48 -21.34
C HIS A 18 -12.84 -7.90 -21.98
N LEU A 19 -13.96 -7.22 -21.67
CA LEU A 19 -15.25 -7.49 -22.29
C LEU A 19 -15.22 -7.29 -23.80
N THR A 20 -14.57 -6.23 -24.27
CA THR A 20 -14.45 -5.99 -25.73
C THR A 20 -13.56 -7.01 -26.41
N LYS A 21 -12.51 -7.51 -25.78
CA LYS A 21 -11.70 -8.63 -26.28
C LYS A 21 -12.53 -9.92 -26.46
N GLU A 22 -13.48 -10.14 -25.57
CA GLU A 22 -14.41 -11.27 -25.64
C GLU A 22 -15.56 -11.06 -26.61
N GLY A 23 -15.55 -9.97 -27.40
CA GLY A 23 -16.56 -9.66 -28.39
C GLY A 23 -17.85 -9.07 -27.84
N HIS A 24 -17.81 -8.55 -26.62
CA HIS A 24 -18.93 -7.84 -26.02
C HIS A 24 -18.85 -6.34 -26.30
N PHE A 25 -20.01 -5.67 -26.31
CA PHE A 25 -20.08 -4.21 -26.36
C PHE A 25 -20.06 -3.67 -24.94
N ALA A 26 -19.05 -2.85 -24.60
CA ALA A 26 -18.92 -2.20 -23.32
C ALA A 26 -19.10 -0.68 -23.45
N GLU A 27 -19.88 -0.10 -22.58
CA GLU A 27 -20.12 1.34 -22.50
C GLU A 27 -19.78 1.82 -21.08
N VAL A 28 -18.85 2.78 -20.97
CA VAL A 28 -18.38 3.30 -19.68
C VAL A 28 -19.05 4.64 -19.39
N PHE A 29 -19.67 4.74 -18.23
CA PHE A 29 -20.31 5.95 -17.73
C PHE A 29 -19.41 6.55 -16.62
N GLU A 30 -18.86 7.73 -16.90
CA GLU A 30 -17.98 8.46 -15.96
C GLU A 30 -18.57 9.84 -15.65
N VAL A 31 -18.57 10.21 -14.36
CA VAL A 31 -19.11 11.50 -13.90
C VAL A 31 -18.09 12.64 -14.08
N ALA A 32 -16.79 12.32 -13.97
CA ALA A 32 -15.74 13.30 -14.17
C ALA A 32 -15.51 13.58 -15.68
N PRO A 33 -15.03 14.77 -16.06
CA PRO A 33 -14.72 15.10 -17.45
C PRO A 33 -13.42 14.43 -17.94
N PHE A 34 -12.90 13.45 -17.24
CA PHE A 34 -11.67 12.71 -17.57
C PHE A 34 -11.79 11.24 -17.14
N LEU A 35 -11.01 10.38 -17.78
CA LEU A 35 -10.87 8.97 -17.43
C LEU A 35 -9.65 8.73 -16.53
N GLY A 36 -9.57 7.53 -15.95
CA GLY A 36 -8.45 7.08 -15.11
C GLY A 36 -8.72 7.17 -13.62
N GLY A 37 -9.73 7.91 -13.17
CA GLY A 37 -10.07 8.06 -11.76
C GLY A 37 -8.89 8.63 -10.95
N GLN A 38 -8.49 7.95 -9.88
CA GLN A 38 -7.34 8.37 -9.06
C GLN A 38 -5.98 8.19 -9.76
N ALA A 39 -5.91 7.33 -10.77
CA ALA A 39 -4.70 7.16 -11.58
C ALA A 39 -4.56 8.24 -12.67
N SER A 40 -5.58 9.07 -12.87
CA SER A 40 -5.48 10.21 -13.77
C SER A 40 -4.51 11.26 -13.25
N THR A 41 -3.95 12.06 -14.16
CA THR A 41 -3.01 13.12 -13.84
C THR A 41 -3.60 14.51 -14.09
N PHE A 42 -2.91 15.52 -13.63
CA PHE A 42 -3.15 16.93 -13.95
C PHE A 42 -1.82 17.67 -14.09
N ASP A 43 -1.84 18.77 -14.87
CA ASP A 43 -0.63 19.55 -15.12
C ASP A 43 -0.24 20.40 -13.91
N VAL A 44 1.06 20.33 -13.54
CA VAL A 44 1.67 21.15 -12.51
C VAL A 44 3.02 21.64 -13.00
N PHE A 45 3.15 22.93 -13.23
CA PHE A 45 4.40 23.59 -13.67
C PHE A 45 5.10 22.91 -14.86
N GLY A 46 4.31 22.42 -15.84
CA GLY A 46 4.83 21.75 -17.04
C GLY A 46 5.14 20.26 -16.86
N GLY A 47 4.84 19.69 -15.70
CA GLY A 47 4.89 18.25 -15.42
C GLY A 47 3.50 17.67 -15.15
N GLN A 48 3.41 16.33 -15.10
CA GLN A 48 2.20 15.62 -14.76
C GLN A 48 2.28 15.13 -13.30
N LEU A 49 1.25 15.47 -12.51
CA LEU A 49 1.10 14.94 -11.15
C LEU A 49 -0.15 14.09 -11.06
N GLU A 50 -0.06 12.96 -10.38
CA GLU A 50 -1.17 12.04 -10.14
C GLU A 50 -2.18 12.65 -9.16
N ARG A 51 -3.48 12.44 -9.41
CA ARG A 51 -4.56 12.87 -8.50
C ARG A 51 -4.56 12.13 -7.18
N GLY A 52 -4.23 10.85 -7.20
CA GLY A 52 -4.00 10.04 -6.02
C GLY A 52 -2.68 9.31 -6.13
N TYR A 53 -1.79 9.49 -5.16
CA TYR A 53 -0.53 8.75 -5.21
C TYR A 53 -0.80 7.25 -5.24
N HIS A 54 -0.16 6.55 -6.15
CA HIS A 54 -0.21 5.09 -6.25
C HIS A 54 1.16 4.57 -6.67
N HIS A 55 1.42 3.34 -6.31
CA HIS A 55 2.62 2.61 -6.73
C HIS A 55 2.26 1.14 -6.86
N LEU A 56 2.97 0.45 -7.74
CA LEU A 56 2.85 -0.98 -7.92
C LEU A 56 3.91 -1.69 -7.09
N PHE A 57 3.55 -2.86 -6.61
CA PHE A 57 4.51 -3.82 -6.07
C PHE A 57 4.86 -4.84 -7.16
N VAL A 58 6.04 -5.42 -7.08
CA VAL A 58 6.46 -6.51 -8.00
C VAL A 58 5.50 -7.72 -7.92
N SER A 59 4.76 -7.85 -6.81
CA SER A 59 3.74 -8.87 -6.61
C SER A 59 2.38 -8.58 -7.27
N ASP A 60 2.18 -7.38 -7.82
CA ASP A 60 0.93 -6.99 -8.48
C ASP A 60 0.98 -7.44 -9.94
N THR A 61 0.84 -8.75 -10.14
CA THR A 61 1.03 -9.42 -11.44
C THR A 61 -0.03 -9.04 -12.44
N GLU A 62 -1.29 -8.99 -12.04
CA GLU A 62 -2.44 -8.74 -12.93
C GLU A 62 -2.32 -7.39 -13.66
N ILE A 63 -1.96 -6.32 -12.92
CA ILE A 63 -1.77 -5.01 -13.54
C ILE A 63 -0.49 -4.94 -14.37
N SER A 64 0.57 -5.63 -13.94
CA SER A 64 1.83 -5.72 -14.69
C SER A 64 1.63 -6.46 -16.02
N ASP A 65 0.86 -7.54 -16.01
CA ASP A 65 0.51 -8.30 -17.21
C ASP A 65 -0.37 -7.47 -18.17
N LEU A 66 -1.36 -6.74 -17.64
CA LEU A 66 -2.17 -5.83 -18.44
C LEU A 66 -1.32 -4.71 -19.07
N ILE A 67 -0.37 -4.14 -18.36
CA ILE A 67 0.57 -3.14 -18.89
C ILE A 67 1.40 -3.72 -20.03
N GLN A 68 1.87 -4.96 -19.91
CA GLN A 68 2.60 -5.65 -20.98
C GLN A 68 1.69 -5.92 -22.18
N GLU A 69 0.48 -6.40 -21.95
CA GLU A 69 -0.52 -6.68 -22.99
C GLU A 69 -0.89 -5.43 -23.79
N LEU A 70 -0.98 -4.27 -23.14
CA LEU A 70 -1.23 -2.98 -23.78
C LEU A 70 0.00 -2.42 -24.52
N GLY A 71 1.14 -3.13 -24.55
CA GLY A 71 2.37 -2.68 -25.20
C GLY A 71 3.09 -1.57 -24.43
N LEU A 72 2.75 -1.35 -23.18
CA LEU A 72 3.31 -0.28 -22.32
C LEU A 72 4.44 -0.75 -21.41
N GLY A 73 4.86 -2.02 -21.51
CA GLY A 73 5.88 -2.61 -20.63
C GLY A 73 7.19 -1.83 -20.59
N GLY A 74 7.62 -1.27 -21.72
CA GLY A 74 8.82 -0.43 -21.77
C GLY A 74 8.72 0.91 -21.03
N LYS A 75 7.51 1.31 -20.61
CA LYS A 75 7.27 2.51 -19.80
C LYS A 75 7.19 2.21 -18.30
N LEU A 76 7.12 0.94 -17.90
CA LEU A 76 7.10 0.52 -16.51
C LEU A 76 8.54 0.44 -15.99
N ALA A 77 8.86 1.27 -14.99
CA ALA A 77 10.16 1.28 -14.34
C ALA A 77 10.01 0.80 -12.88
N TRP A 78 10.82 -0.18 -12.50
CA TRP A 78 10.93 -0.63 -11.12
C TRP A 78 12.06 0.13 -10.44
N LEU A 79 11.68 0.95 -9.46
CA LEU A 79 12.64 1.78 -8.72
C LEU A 79 12.86 1.21 -7.32
N GLU A 80 14.12 1.10 -6.92
CA GLU A 80 14.45 0.78 -5.55
C GLU A 80 14.02 1.95 -4.64
N SER A 81 13.17 1.65 -3.66
CA SER A 81 12.66 2.65 -2.72
C SER A 81 13.24 2.44 -1.33
N THR A 82 13.64 3.54 -0.70
CA THR A 82 14.04 3.58 0.70
C THR A 82 12.92 4.15 1.56
N VAL A 83 12.90 3.77 2.83
CA VAL A 83 11.93 4.29 3.81
C VAL A 83 12.70 4.94 4.94
N GLY A 84 12.49 6.24 5.12
CA GLY A 84 12.98 6.99 6.27
C GLY A 84 11.86 7.24 7.27
N PHE A 85 12.21 7.29 8.55
CA PHE A 85 11.32 7.62 9.65
C PHE A 85 11.79 8.91 10.32
N TYR A 86 10.99 9.97 10.23
CA TYR A 86 11.29 11.24 10.88
C TYR A 86 10.85 11.21 12.35
N HIS A 87 11.78 11.42 13.28
CA HIS A 87 11.49 11.52 14.70
C HIS A 87 12.55 12.36 15.42
N GLY A 88 12.08 13.28 16.27
CA GLY A 88 12.97 14.11 17.08
C GLY A 88 13.96 14.98 16.28
N GLY A 89 13.51 15.56 15.17
CA GLY A 89 14.34 16.41 14.30
C GLY A 89 15.32 15.64 13.40
N LYS A 90 15.25 14.31 13.37
CA LYS A 90 16.17 13.46 12.60
C LYS A 90 15.41 12.45 11.76
N ILE A 91 15.94 12.17 10.56
CA ILE A 91 15.51 11.04 9.71
C ILE A 91 16.33 9.81 10.08
N TRP A 92 15.64 8.73 10.36
CA TRP A 92 16.17 7.41 10.67
C TRP A 92 15.89 6.47 9.51
N ASP A 93 16.87 5.68 9.10
CA ASP A 93 16.61 4.58 8.17
C ASP A 93 15.66 3.56 8.82
N PHE A 94 14.67 3.10 8.05
CA PHE A 94 13.62 2.20 8.56
C PHE A 94 13.22 1.15 7.51
N ALA A 95 14.22 0.59 6.83
CA ALA A 95 14.01 -0.36 5.74
C ALA A 95 14.35 -1.81 6.10
N SER A 96 15.19 -2.03 7.10
CA SER A 96 15.72 -3.35 7.47
C SER A 96 15.53 -3.66 8.96
N PRO A 97 15.65 -4.95 9.37
CA PRO A 97 15.67 -5.32 10.80
C PRO A 97 16.83 -4.65 11.56
N MET A 98 17.96 -4.41 10.90
CA MET A 98 19.09 -3.74 11.51
C MET A 98 18.80 -2.26 11.80
N ASP A 99 18.04 -1.60 10.91
CA ASP A 99 17.61 -0.22 11.13
C ASP A 99 16.71 -0.11 12.35
N LEU A 100 15.79 -1.08 12.53
CA LEU A 100 14.96 -1.15 13.74
C LEU A 100 15.82 -1.33 15.00
N LEU A 101 16.86 -2.16 14.96
CA LEU A 101 17.77 -2.31 16.09
C LEU A 101 18.57 -1.03 16.38
N ARG A 102 18.84 -0.20 15.38
CA ARG A 102 19.53 1.10 15.51
C ARG A 102 18.58 2.25 15.81
N PHE A 103 17.27 2.03 15.81
CA PHE A 103 16.24 3.07 15.97
C PHE A 103 16.15 3.53 17.44
N LYS A 104 17.00 4.47 17.83
CA LYS A 104 17.12 4.99 19.22
C LYS A 104 15.86 5.66 19.78
N PRO A 105 14.88 6.18 19.00
CA PRO A 105 13.61 6.65 19.55
C PRO A 105 12.86 5.61 20.39
N LEU A 106 13.13 4.32 20.18
CA LEU A 106 12.63 3.25 21.04
C LEU A 106 13.71 2.69 21.96
N PRO A 107 13.39 2.37 23.23
CA PRO A 107 14.24 1.55 24.10
C PRO A 107 14.61 0.21 23.46
N PHE A 108 15.75 -0.34 23.79
CA PHE A 108 16.25 -1.57 23.16
C PHE A 108 15.27 -2.75 23.24
N LEU A 109 14.66 -2.98 24.41
CA LEU A 109 13.69 -4.06 24.58
C LEU A 109 12.43 -3.87 23.73
N ASP A 110 11.98 -2.62 23.57
CA ASP A 110 10.83 -2.33 22.69
C ASP A 110 11.17 -2.59 21.21
N ARG A 111 12.41 -2.32 20.77
CA ARG A 111 12.87 -2.66 19.41
C ARG A 111 12.82 -4.16 19.15
N ILE A 112 13.32 -4.96 20.10
CA ILE A 112 13.26 -6.42 20.02
C ILE A 112 11.82 -6.90 19.96
N ARG A 113 10.96 -6.36 20.84
CA ARG A 113 9.54 -6.70 20.89
C ARG A 113 8.81 -6.37 19.58
N VAL A 114 9.02 -5.17 19.03
CA VAL A 114 8.46 -4.76 17.74
C VAL A 114 8.96 -5.67 16.62
N GLY A 115 10.25 -5.94 16.57
CA GLY A 115 10.84 -6.84 15.56
C GLY A 115 10.26 -8.25 15.62
N PHE A 116 10.16 -8.81 16.81
CA PHE A 116 9.57 -10.15 17.03
C PHE A 116 8.12 -10.22 16.51
N TRP A 117 7.26 -9.28 16.92
CA TRP A 117 5.87 -9.29 16.49
C TRP A 117 5.69 -8.96 15.00
N THR A 118 6.57 -8.13 14.43
CA THR A 118 6.61 -7.90 12.98
C THR A 118 6.95 -9.20 12.23
N PHE A 119 7.92 -9.98 12.73
CA PHE A 119 8.26 -11.28 12.17
C PHE A 119 7.09 -12.27 12.25
N ILE A 120 6.38 -12.32 13.40
CA ILE A 120 5.17 -13.17 13.54
C ILE A 120 4.08 -12.77 12.54
N LEU A 121 3.84 -11.46 12.35
CA LEU A 121 2.89 -10.97 11.34
C LEU A 121 3.26 -11.45 9.94
N GLN A 122 4.53 -11.38 9.56
CA GLN A 122 5.02 -11.84 8.25
C GLN A 122 4.81 -13.35 8.04
N LYS A 123 4.86 -14.14 9.10
CA LYS A 123 4.64 -15.60 9.05
C LYS A 123 3.17 -16.00 9.15
N THR A 124 2.29 -15.09 9.52
CA THR A 124 0.86 -15.35 9.63
C THR A 124 0.23 -15.38 8.23
N LYS A 125 -0.28 -16.54 7.83
CA LYS A 125 -0.83 -16.77 6.48
C LYS A 125 -2.27 -16.30 6.30
N SER A 126 -3.05 -16.20 7.38
CA SER A 126 -4.47 -15.86 7.30
C SER A 126 -4.78 -14.57 8.05
N TYR A 127 -5.54 -13.71 7.41
CA TYR A 127 -6.06 -12.47 7.99
C TYR A 127 -7.20 -12.69 9.00
N SER A 128 -7.85 -13.85 8.97
CA SER A 128 -9.03 -14.15 9.81
C SER A 128 -8.77 -13.98 11.32
N LYS A 129 -7.50 -14.14 11.74
CA LYS A 129 -7.08 -13.90 13.13
C LYS A 129 -7.15 -12.43 13.56
N PHE A 130 -7.32 -11.53 12.63
CA PHE A 130 -7.32 -10.08 12.83
C PHE A 130 -8.70 -9.44 12.56
N GLU A 131 -9.69 -10.23 12.16
CA GLU A 131 -11.05 -9.74 11.97
C GLU A 131 -11.65 -9.27 13.30
N GLY A 132 -12.32 -8.13 13.25
CA GLY A 132 -12.91 -7.51 14.45
C GLY A 132 -11.93 -6.91 15.44
N VAL A 133 -10.62 -6.93 15.16
CA VAL A 133 -9.58 -6.38 16.05
C VAL A 133 -9.01 -5.08 15.45
N THR A 134 -8.95 -4.02 16.26
CA THR A 134 -8.32 -2.77 15.80
C THR A 134 -6.79 -2.88 15.78
N ALA A 135 -6.17 -2.15 14.85
CA ALA A 135 -4.71 -2.03 14.81
C ALA A 135 -4.15 -1.46 16.11
N ARG A 136 -4.82 -0.44 16.67
CA ARG A 136 -4.45 0.18 17.94
C ARG A 136 -4.36 -0.84 19.07
N ASP A 137 -5.42 -1.63 19.27
CA ASP A 137 -5.50 -2.58 20.38
C ASP A 137 -4.48 -3.70 20.23
N TRP A 138 -4.38 -4.26 19.03
CA TRP A 138 -3.45 -5.36 18.77
C TRP A 138 -1.99 -4.91 18.91
N LEU A 139 -1.62 -3.80 18.26
CA LEU A 139 -0.25 -3.30 18.25
C LEU A 139 0.19 -2.84 19.64
N SER A 140 -0.67 -2.10 20.36
CA SER A 140 -0.37 -1.66 21.74
C SER A 140 -0.17 -2.84 22.68
N LYS A 141 -1.02 -3.87 22.58
CA LYS A 141 -0.93 -5.08 23.40
C LYS A 141 0.30 -5.92 23.06
N ARG A 142 0.65 -6.08 21.79
CA ARG A 142 1.70 -6.99 21.33
C ARG A 142 3.06 -6.32 21.20
N MET A 143 3.13 -5.17 20.55
CA MET A 143 4.38 -4.43 20.34
C MET A 143 4.70 -3.45 21.47
N GLY A 144 3.77 -3.28 22.41
CA GLY A 144 3.90 -2.35 23.53
C GLY A 144 3.42 -0.94 23.19
N ARG A 145 3.00 -0.21 24.23
CA ARG A 145 2.44 1.13 24.08
C ARG A 145 3.40 2.08 23.36
N ARG A 146 4.69 2.10 23.77
CA ARG A 146 5.71 2.92 23.10
C ARG A 146 5.96 2.51 21.66
N GLY A 147 5.99 1.22 21.34
CA GLY A 147 6.12 0.73 19.97
C GLY A 147 4.97 1.20 19.09
N TYR A 148 3.76 1.19 19.63
CA TYR A 148 2.58 1.72 18.93
C TYR A 148 2.67 3.24 18.76
N GLU A 149 2.84 4.01 19.84
CA GLU A 149 2.83 5.48 19.85
C GLU A 149 3.94 6.09 18.98
N VAL A 150 5.11 5.46 18.95
CA VAL A 150 6.25 6.00 18.19
C VAL A 150 6.22 5.61 16.72
N ILE A 151 5.84 4.37 16.38
CA ILE A 151 5.93 3.86 15.00
C ILE A 151 4.58 3.91 14.29
N TRP A 152 3.55 3.34 14.88
CA TRP A 152 2.32 3.02 14.18
C TRP A 152 1.27 4.13 14.24
N GLU A 153 1.12 4.76 15.39
CA GLU A 153 0.13 5.83 15.55
C GLU A 153 0.37 7.01 14.60
N PRO A 154 1.60 7.54 14.44
CA PRO A 154 1.83 8.62 13.48
C PRO A 154 1.50 8.21 12.03
N LEU A 155 1.82 6.97 11.65
CA LEU A 155 1.48 6.42 10.35
C LEU A 155 -0.04 6.35 10.14
N LEU A 156 -0.76 5.83 11.12
CA LEU A 156 -2.22 5.69 11.06
C LEU A 156 -2.90 7.06 11.07
N ARG A 157 -2.46 7.99 11.91
CA ARG A 157 -2.99 9.37 11.93
C ARG A 157 -2.76 10.09 10.61
N GLY A 158 -1.55 10.02 10.06
CA GLY A 158 -1.21 10.65 8.79
C GLY A 158 -2.02 10.11 7.61
N LYS A 159 -2.42 8.82 7.67
CA LYS A 159 -3.16 8.18 6.58
C LYS A 159 -4.67 8.25 6.74
N PHE A 160 -5.20 8.17 7.94
CA PHE A 160 -6.63 7.99 8.22
C PHE A 160 -7.26 9.12 9.05
N GLY A 161 -6.46 10.13 9.41
CA GLY A 161 -6.96 11.29 10.18
C GLY A 161 -7.64 10.86 11.49
N GLU A 162 -8.85 11.33 11.70
CA GLU A 162 -9.65 11.04 12.91
C GLU A 162 -10.06 9.57 13.08
N PHE A 163 -10.03 8.78 11.99
CA PHE A 163 -10.38 7.35 12.04
C PHE A 163 -9.21 6.43 12.38
N TYR A 164 -8.04 6.96 12.71
CA TYR A 164 -6.79 6.19 12.90
C TYR A 164 -6.90 5.06 13.93
N ASP A 165 -7.71 5.21 14.97
CA ASP A 165 -7.90 4.25 16.04
C ASP A 165 -8.96 3.17 15.74
N LYS A 166 -9.75 3.38 14.67
CA LYS A 166 -10.78 2.44 14.19
C LYS A 166 -10.29 1.50 13.08
N ILE A 167 -9.06 1.68 12.63
CA ILE A 167 -8.50 0.88 11.54
C ILE A 167 -8.31 -0.55 11.99
N GLY A 168 -8.82 -1.51 11.19
CA GLY A 168 -8.68 -2.94 11.45
C GLY A 168 -7.23 -3.41 11.34
N MET A 169 -6.85 -4.36 12.20
CA MET A 169 -5.51 -4.96 12.19
C MET A 169 -5.18 -5.68 10.88
N THR A 170 -6.19 -6.13 10.14
CA THR A 170 -6.05 -6.74 8.81
C THR A 170 -5.32 -5.80 7.83
N TRP A 171 -5.54 -4.49 7.92
CA TRP A 171 -4.85 -3.52 7.07
C TRP A 171 -3.34 -3.50 7.36
N ILE A 172 -2.94 -3.48 8.64
CA ILE A 172 -1.51 -3.54 9.04
C ILE A 172 -0.87 -4.85 8.58
N TRP A 173 -1.55 -5.97 8.84
CA TRP A 173 -1.06 -7.28 8.42
C TRP A 173 -0.79 -7.33 6.91
N ASN A 174 -1.74 -6.86 6.11
CA ASN A 174 -1.60 -6.81 4.65
C ASN A 174 -0.40 -5.94 4.23
N LYS A 175 -0.23 -4.76 4.82
CA LYS A 175 0.91 -3.87 4.50
C LYS A 175 2.26 -4.48 4.86
N VAL A 176 2.34 -5.20 5.98
CA VAL A 176 3.57 -5.88 6.42
C VAL A 176 3.89 -7.05 5.49
N THR A 177 2.90 -7.86 5.10
CA THR A 177 3.09 -9.03 4.25
C THR A 177 3.43 -8.65 2.81
N LEU A 178 2.73 -7.69 2.20
CA LEU A 178 2.98 -7.22 0.84
C LEU A 178 4.39 -6.64 0.67
N ARG A 179 4.86 -5.81 1.62
CA ARG A 179 6.20 -5.24 1.56
C ARG A 179 7.31 -6.29 1.58
N VAL A 180 7.10 -7.38 2.31
CA VAL A 180 8.08 -8.47 2.36
C VAL A 180 8.07 -9.28 1.07
N ALA A 181 6.90 -9.55 0.51
CA ALA A 181 6.76 -10.26 -0.75
C ALA A 181 7.43 -9.48 -1.90
N SER A 182 7.17 -8.17 -2.00
CA SER A 182 7.74 -7.30 -3.03
C SER A 182 9.28 -7.24 -2.96
N ARG A 183 9.89 -7.17 -1.77
CA ARG A 183 11.36 -7.17 -1.62
C ARG A 183 12.02 -8.48 -2.03
N LYS A 184 11.33 -9.60 -1.97
CA LYS A 184 11.87 -10.90 -2.42
C LYS A 184 11.83 -11.06 -3.93
N GLY A 185 10.89 -10.40 -4.61
CA GLY A 185 10.76 -10.44 -6.08
C GLY A 185 11.70 -9.49 -6.82
N ALA A 186 12.32 -8.55 -6.13
CA ALA A 186 13.23 -7.52 -6.71
C ALA A 186 14.72 -7.95 -6.72
N ARG A 187 15.02 -9.26 -6.60
CA ARG A 187 16.37 -9.82 -6.68
C ARG A 187 16.56 -10.60 -7.97
#